data_62610d17b1e7867f0d28db90b2497f6c
#
_entry.id   62610d17b1e7867f0d28db90b2497f6c
#
_cell.length_a   1.000
_cell.length_b   1.000
_cell.length_c   1.000
_cell.angle_alpha   90.00
_cell.angle_beta   90.00
_cell.angle_gamma   90.00
#
_symmetry.space_group_name_H-M   'P 1'
#
loop_
_entity.id
_entity.type
_entity.pdbx_description
1 polymer ?
#
loop_
_entity_poly.entity_id
_entity_poly.type
_entity_poly.pdbx_seq_one_letter_code
_entity_poly.pdbx_strand_id
1 'polypeptide(L)'
;MSQSETSHSTNFLRAIVQQDIADNKNDGKVVTRFPPEPNGYLHIGHARSIWLNFGLAKEFGGECNLRFDDTNPEKESQEFIEAIKEDVTWLGYQWADEPKFASSYFDQLHEWAICLIKTGDAYVCDLSAEQASEYRGWATKPGKESPFRVRTVDENLSLFEKMTAGDFDEGHCVLRAKIDMSSPNMNLRDPILYRIRKITHHQTGDKWCIYPSYDFAHGQEDAIEGVTHSVCTLEFQAHRPLYEWLLARLPVPSQPRQYEFGRLNLNYTVTSKRKLKQLVDDQVVSGWDDPRMPTVAGMRRRGFTARAIERFCDMIPVSGKGNSDIDVAQLEHAIRDDLNEQAPRAMCVMDPLKVTITNMAD
;
A
#
# COMPACT_ATOMS: atom_id res chain seq x y z
N MET A 1 18.07 38.16 0.22
CA MET A 1 17.97 36.71 0.40
C MET A 1 16.88 36.22 -0.54
N SER A 2 17.29 35.75 -1.71
CA SER A 2 16.40 35.23 -2.76
C SER A 2 15.96 33.84 -2.35
N GLN A 3 14.64 33.67 -2.08
CA GLN A 3 14.04 32.35 -2.02
C GLN A 3 14.17 31.78 -3.44
N SER A 4 15.00 30.76 -3.60
CA SER A 4 15.02 29.95 -4.81
C SER A 4 13.67 29.23 -4.89
N GLU A 5 12.81 29.66 -5.80
CA GLU A 5 11.67 28.87 -6.23
C GLU A 5 12.22 27.57 -6.82
N THR A 6 12.27 26.52 -6.01
CA THR A 6 12.46 25.16 -6.49
C THR A 6 11.26 24.85 -7.39
N SER A 7 11.50 24.72 -8.69
CA SER A 7 10.50 24.27 -9.65
C SER A 7 10.13 22.83 -9.28
N HIS A 8 9.09 22.68 -8.46
CA HIS A 8 8.53 21.37 -8.17
C HIS A 8 8.05 20.74 -9.48
N SER A 9 8.43 19.50 -9.71
CA SER A 9 7.92 18.71 -10.83
C SER A 9 6.38 18.71 -10.81
N THR A 10 5.75 18.68 -11.99
CA THR A 10 4.30 18.70 -12.09
C THR A 10 3.67 17.55 -11.31
N ASN A 11 2.87 17.87 -10.30
CA ASN A 11 2.16 16.92 -9.47
C ASN A 11 0.65 17.22 -9.52
N PHE A 12 -0.09 16.44 -10.30
CA PHE A 12 -1.54 16.64 -10.46
C PHE A 12 -2.32 16.40 -9.18
N LEU A 13 -1.85 15.53 -8.28
CA LEU A 13 -2.49 15.28 -6.98
C LEU A 13 -2.45 16.53 -6.10
N ARG A 14 -1.32 17.25 -6.12
CA ARG A 14 -1.18 18.54 -5.44
C ARG A 14 -2.24 19.54 -5.94
N ALA A 15 -2.43 19.63 -7.25
CA ALA A 15 -3.46 20.50 -7.84
C ALA A 15 -4.88 20.09 -7.40
N ILE A 16 -5.17 18.79 -7.31
CA ILE A 16 -6.45 18.27 -6.80
C ILE A 16 -6.66 18.69 -5.34
N VAL A 17 -5.67 18.45 -4.47
CA VAL A 17 -5.75 18.82 -3.05
C VAL A 17 -5.96 20.33 -2.89
N GLN A 18 -5.21 21.15 -3.64
CA GLN A 18 -5.40 22.61 -3.63
C GLN A 18 -6.82 23.02 -4.01
N GLN A 19 -7.38 22.40 -5.06
CA GLN A 19 -8.73 22.69 -5.51
C GLN A 19 -9.77 22.22 -4.47
N ASP A 20 -9.59 21.03 -3.88
CA ASP A 20 -10.51 20.49 -2.89
C ASP A 20 -10.53 21.34 -1.60
N ILE A 21 -9.39 21.90 -1.20
CA ILE A 21 -9.30 22.89 -0.11
C ILE A 21 -10.02 24.20 -0.50
N ALA A 22 -9.77 24.72 -1.71
CA ALA A 22 -10.42 25.95 -2.20
C ALA A 22 -11.95 25.81 -2.25
N ASP A 23 -12.44 24.61 -2.60
CA ASP A 23 -13.87 24.27 -2.64
C ASP A 23 -14.44 23.92 -1.25
N ASN A 24 -13.63 24.02 -0.20
CA ASN A 24 -13.97 23.62 1.18
C ASN A 24 -14.49 22.18 1.28
N LYS A 25 -14.03 21.27 0.44
CA LYS A 25 -14.33 19.84 0.58
C LYS A 25 -13.68 19.28 1.84
N ASN A 26 -14.34 18.32 2.46
CA ASN A 26 -13.89 17.69 3.70
C ASN A 26 -13.56 18.72 4.81
N ASP A 27 -14.28 19.85 4.84
CA ASP A 27 -14.01 20.97 5.76
C ASP A 27 -12.57 21.50 5.68
N GLY A 28 -11.97 21.47 4.49
CA GLY A 28 -10.58 21.87 4.24
C GLY A 28 -9.52 20.92 4.81
N LYS A 29 -9.92 19.77 5.36
CA LYS A 29 -9.00 18.76 5.90
C LYS A 29 -8.30 17.99 4.81
N VAL A 30 -7.03 17.65 5.05
CA VAL A 30 -6.22 16.77 4.21
C VAL A 30 -5.72 15.61 5.06
N VAL A 31 -6.32 14.44 4.88
CA VAL A 31 -5.89 13.21 5.54
C VAL A 31 -5.57 12.19 4.46
N THR A 32 -4.33 11.72 4.47
CA THR A 32 -3.83 10.65 3.60
C THR A 32 -3.47 9.42 4.44
N ARG A 33 -3.04 8.35 3.82
CA ARG A 33 -2.50 7.17 4.50
C ARG A 33 -1.45 6.45 3.66
N PHE A 34 -0.53 5.80 4.33
CA PHE A 34 0.38 4.82 3.77
C PHE A 34 0.03 3.44 4.36
N PRO A 35 -0.56 2.52 3.55
CA PRO A 35 -1.08 1.24 4.03
C PRO A 35 -0.23 0.05 3.57
N PRO A 36 1.00 -0.15 4.09
CA PRO A 36 1.82 -1.27 3.68
C PRO A 36 1.31 -2.59 4.25
N GLU A 37 1.38 -3.68 3.45
CA GLU A 37 1.31 -5.04 4.00
C GLU A 37 2.59 -5.36 4.78
N PRO A 38 2.51 -5.87 6.04
CA PRO A 38 3.68 -6.20 6.84
C PRO A 38 4.26 -7.58 6.47
N ASN A 39 4.59 -7.77 5.19
CA ASN A 39 5.05 -9.02 4.58
C ASN A 39 6.45 -8.93 3.93
N GLY A 40 7.23 -7.90 4.28
CA GLY A 40 8.58 -7.68 3.78
C GLY A 40 9.06 -6.25 3.99
N TYR A 41 10.33 -6.03 3.75
CA TYR A 41 10.97 -4.72 3.84
C TYR A 41 10.51 -3.78 2.73
N LEU A 42 10.52 -2.48 3.01
CA LEU A 42 10.18 -1.46 2.01
C LEU A 42 11.31 -1.33 0.97
N HIS A 43 10.96 -0.96 -0.24
CA HIS A 43 11.90 -0.69 -1.33
C HIS A 43 11.67 0.71 -1.90
N ILE A 44 12.49 1.15 -2.85
CA ILE A 44 12.45 2.49 -3.44
C ILE A 44 11.07 2.89 -3.98
N GLY A 45 10.28 1.94 -4.48
CA GLY A 45 8.90 2.21 -4.90
C GLY A 45 7.98 2.62 -3.74
N HIS A 46 8.16 2.01 -2.57
CA HIS A 46 7.46 2.39 -1.35
C HIS A 46 7.94 3.76 -0.82
N ALA A 47 9.25 4.05 -0.89
CA ALA A 47 9.79 5.36 -0.51
C ALA A 47 9.12 6.49 -1.30
N ARG A 48 8.85 6.29 -2.62
CA ARG A 48 8.09 7.25 -3.42
C ARG A 48 6.64 7.39 -2.97
N SER A 49 5.97 6.30 -2.61
CA SER A 49 4.60 6.33 -2.08
C SER A 49 4.54 7.06 -0.73
N ILE A 50 5.52 6.83 0.14
CA ILE A 50 5.69 7.52 1.42
C ILE A 50 5.90 9.01 1.16
N TRP A 51 6.88 9.39 0.32
CA TRP A 51 7.14 10.77 -0.05
C TRP A 51 5.86 11.48 -0.53
N LEU A 52 5.05 10.81 -1.37
CA LEU A 52 3.84 11.41 -1.90
C LEU A 52 2.74 11.58 -0.85
N ASN A 53 2.41 10.52 -0.09
CA ASN A 53 1.33 10.56 0.88
C ASN A 53 1.65 11.48 2.06
N PHE A 54 2.81 11.29 2.69
CA PHE A 54 3.25 12.12 3.81
C PHE A 54 3.60 13.56 3.35
N GLY A 55 4.19 13.68 2.15
CA GLY A 55 4.54 14.98 1.59
C GLY A 55 3.32 15.84 1.31
N LEU A 56 2.26 15.29 0.69
CA LEU A 56 1.00 15.99 0.48
C LEU A 56 0.36 16.42 1.81
N ALA A 57 0.24 15.51 2.76
CA ALA A 57 -0.29 15.85 4.08
C ALA A 57 0.49 16.98 4.74
N LYS A 58 1.81 16.88 4.80
CA LYS A 58 2.70 17.89 5.39
C LYS A 58 2.59 19.25 4.70
N GLU A 59 2.56 19.27 3.36
CA GLU A 59 2.49 20.51 2.57
C GLU A 59 1.20 21.29 2.85
N PHE A 60 0.08 20.59 3.01
CA PHE A 60 -1.23 21.22 3.23
C PHE A 60 -1.66 21.25 4.71
N GLY A 61 -0.73 21.04 5.63
CA GLY A 61 -1.00 21.09 7.07
C GLY A 61 -1.97 20.03 7.58
N GLY A 62 -2.04 18.91 6.86
CA GLY A 62 -2.87 17.76 7.17
C GLY A 62 -2.10 16.64 7.86
N GLU A 63 -2.67 15.44 7.86
CA GLU A 63 -2.16 14.24 8.54
C GLU A 63 -2.01 13.07 7.58
N CYS A 64 -1.05 12.18 7.85
CA CYS A 64 -0.90 10.92 7.15
C CYS A 64 -0.90 9.76 8.14
N ASN A 65 -1.85 8.84 7.99
CA ASN A 65 -1.92 7.63 8.80
C ASN A 65 -0.94 6.57 8.30
N LEU A 66 -0.29 5.86 9.21
CA LEU A 66 0.36 4.59 8.91
C LEU A 66 -0.61 3.48 9.29
N ARG A 67 -1.10 2.72 8.30
CA ARG A 67 -2.00 1.58 8.49
C ARG A 67 -1.36 0.31 7.94
N PHE A 68 -1.18 -0.66 8.78
CA PHE A 68 -0.76 -1.99 8.34
C PHE A 68 -1.95 -2.75 7.77
N ASP A 69 -1.88 -3.11 6.48
CA ASP A 69 -2.86 -3.99 5.85
C ASP A 69 -2.54 -5.43 6.22
N ASP A 70 -3.08 -5.85 7.36
CA ASP A 70 -2.95 -7.19 7.92
C ASP A 70 -4.21 -8.04 7.70
N THR A 71 -4.84 -7.90 6.54
CA THR A 71 -6.01 -8.71 6.13
C THR A 71 -5.65 -10.15 5.74
N ASN A 72 -4.37 -10.46 5.56
CA ASN A 72 -3.88 -11.79 5.18
C ASN A 72 -2.96 -12.41 6.23
N PRO A 73 -3.47 -13.26 7.13
CA PRO A 73 -2.72 -13.78 8.29
C PRO A 73 -1.51 -14.66 7.95
N GLU A 74 -1.34 -15.10 6.68
CA GLU A 74 -0.29 -16.06 6.31
C GLU A 74 1.13 -15.50 6.27
N LYS A 75 1.30 -14.19 6.12
CA LYS A 75 2.58 -13.60 5.71
C LYS A 75 3.10 -12.49 6.61
N GLU A 76 2.39 -12.21 7.67
CA GLU A 76 2.64 -11.04 8.51
C GLU A 76 3.63 -11.36 9.64
N SER A 77 4.49 -10.42 9.93
CA SER A 77 5.53 -10.59 10.95
C SER A 77 5.79 -9.28 11.68
N GLN A 78 5.99 -9.39 13.00
CA GLN A 78 6.37 -8.25 13.83
C GLN A 78 7.69 -7.61 13.37
N GLU A 79 8.63 -8.40 12.86
CA GLU A 79 9.88 -7.89 12.28
C GLU A 79 9.62 -6.88 11.16
N PHE A 80 8.68 -7.21 10.25
CA PHE A 80 8.37 -6.31 9.15
C PHE A 80 7.64 -5.05 9.59
N ILE A 81 6.79 -5.14 10.60
CA ILE A 81 6.12 -3.97 11.20
C ILE A 81 7.16 -2.99 11.74
N GLU A 82 8.12 -3.45 12.54
CA GLU A 82 9.15 -2.60 13.10
C GLU A 82 10.11 -2.05 12.03
N ALA A 83 10.49 -2.86 11.04
CA ALA A 83 11.32 -2.41 9.92
C ALA A 83 10.62 -1.31 9.10
N ILE A 84 9.31 -1.44 8.86
CA ILE A 84 8.52 -0.41 8.13
C ILE A 84 8.46 0.89 8.94
N LYS A 85 8.20 0.83 10.24
CA LYS A 85 8.21 2.01 11.12
C LYS A 85 9.57 2.72 11.10
N GLU A 86 10.65 1.93 11.22
CA GLU A 86 12.02 2.46 11.18
C GLU A 86 12.31 3.14 9.83
N ASP A 87 11.92 2.52 8.72
CA ASP A 87 12.15 3.05 7.38
C ASP A 87 11.36 4.37 7.15
N VAL A 88 10.09 4.45 7.57
CA VAL A 88 9.29 5.69 7.47
C VAL A 88 9.91 6.81 8.31
N THR A 89 10.31 6.50 9.54
CA THR A 89 10.97 7.45 10.45
C THR A 89 12.31 7.92 9.89
N TRP A 90 13.13 7.00 9.35
CA TRP A 90 14.41 7.33 8.75
C TRP A 90 14.27 8.21 7.51
N LEU A 91 13.21 8.03 6.72
CA LEU A 91 12.89 8.91 5.58
C LEU A 91 12.45 10.31 6.02
N GLY A 92 12.33 10.59 7.32
CA GLY A 92 12.01 11.90 7.87
C GLY A 92 10.52 12.18 8.02
N TYR A 93 9.69 11.14 8.03
CA TYR A 93 8.25 11.25 8.20
C TYR A 93 7.76 10.71 9.54
N GLN A 94 6.66 11.27 9.99
CA GLN A 94 5.94 10.84 11.18
C GLN A 94 4.47 10.70 10.83
N TRP A 95 3.87 9.60 11.24
CA TRP A 95 2.43 9.37 11.08
C TRP A 95 1.65 10.01 12.22
N ALA A 96 0.35 10.21 11.99
CA ALA A 96 -0.56 10.69 13.02
C ALA A 96 -0.87 9.55 14.01
N ASP A 97 -0.94 9.88 15.29
CA ASP A 97 -1.29 8.97 16.39
C ASP A 97 -0.48 7.65 16.42
N GLU A 98 -1.09 6.57 16.92
CA GLU A 98 -0.52 5.23 16.88
C GLU A 98 -0.74 4.59 15.49
N PRO A 99 0.17 3.67 15.06
CA PRO A 99 -0.05 2.91 13.84
C PRO A 99 -1.36 2.13 13.90
N LYS A 100 -2.11 2.17 12.81
CA LYS A 100 -3.39 1.50 12.69
C LYS A 100 -3.20 0.12 12.03
N PHE A 101 -4.14 -0.79 12.27
CA PHE A 101 -4.15 -2.12 11.69
C PHE A 101 -5.52 -2.40 11.07
N ALA A 102 -5.55 -3.01 9.89
CA ALA A 102 -6.79 -3.45 9.25
C ALA A 102 -7.59 -4.38 10.19
N SER A 103 -6.89 -5.25 10.91
CA SER A 103 -7.48 -6.18 11.89
C SER A 103 -8.20 -5.51 13.06
N SER A 104 -7.86 -4.26 13.37
CA SER A 104 -8.58 -3.48 14.40
C SER A 104 -10.02 -3.15 14.00
N TYR A 105 -10.34 -3.24 12.71
CA TYR A 105 -11.66 -2.94 12.15
C TYR A 105 -12.47 -4.18 11.79
N PHE A 106 -11.97 -5.39 12.02
CA PHE A 106 -12.64 -6.65 11.60
C PHE A 106 -14.04 -6.80 12.17
N ASP A 107 -14.30 -6.37 13.41
CA ASP A 107 -15.65 -6.39 13.97
C ASP A 107 -16.61 -5.51 13.15
N GLN A 108 -16.22 -4.28 12.85
CA GLN A 108 -17.01 -3.35 12.05
C GLN A 108 -17.18 -3.81 10.59
N LEU A 109 -16.12 -4.35 9.99
CA LEU A 109 -16.18 -4.91 8.64
C LEU A 109 -17.13 -6.10 8.58
N HIS A 110 -17.15 -6.94 9.61
CA HIS A 110 -18.08 -8.07 9.73
C HIS A 110 -19.54 -7.58 9.82
N GLU A 111 -19.83 -6.57 10.63
CA GLU A 111 -21.16 -5.97 10.72
C GLU A 111 -21.59 -5.37 9.37
N TRP A 112 -20.69 -4.74 8.62
CA TRP A 112 -20.97 -4.20 7.30
C TRP A 112 -21.17 -5.29 6.24
N ALA A 113 -20.50 -6.42 6.36
CA ALA A 113 -20.80 -7.59 5.52
C ALA A 113 -22.23 -8.11 5.75
N ILE A 114 -22.67 -8.18 7.01
CA ILE A 114 -24.06 -8.51 7.37
C ILE A 114 -25.03 -7.46 6.80
N CYS A 115 -24.68 -6.18 6.83
CA CYS A 115 -25.49 -5.13 6.23
C CYS A 115 -25.71 -5.37 4.72
N LEU A 116 -24.64 -5.68 3.95
CA LEU A 116 -24.75 -6.00 2.53
C LEU A 116 -25.60 -7.25 2.25
N ILE A 117 -25.54 -8.26 3.12
CA ILE A 117 -26.41 -9.44 2.99
C ILE A 117 -27.88 -9.02 3.21
N LYS A 118 -28.16 -8.24 4.24
CA LYS A 118 -29.52 -7.78 4.57
C LYS A 118 -30.14 -6.92 3.48
N THR A 119 -29.33 -6.12 2.77
CA THR A 119 -29.79 -5.31 1.62
C THR A 119 -29.90 -6.10 0.32
N GLY A 120 -29.43 -7.37 0.31
CA GLY A 120 -29.40 -8.22 -0.89
C GLY A 120 -28.24 -7.90 -1.84
N ASP A 121 -27.26 -7.12 -1.38
CA ASP A 121 -26.06 -6.73 -2.13
C ASP A 121 -24.88 -7.72 -1.96
N ALA A 122 -25.03 -8.75 -1.12
CA ALA A 122 -24.06 -9.83 -0.94
C ALA A 122 -24.73 -11.19 -0.79
N TYR A 123 -24.02 -12.25 -1.17
CA TYR A 123 -24.49 -13.64 -1.07
C TYR A 123 -23.33 -14.61 -0.82
N VAL A 124 -23.62 -15.72 -0.14
CA VAL A 124 -22.67 -16.83 0.05
C VAL A 124 -22.67 -17.70 -1.20
N CYS A 125 -21.48 -18.02 -1.70
CA CYS A 125 -21.27 -18.74 -2.95
C CYS A 125 -20.40 -19.96 -2.73
N ASP A 126 -20.89 -21.14 -3.10
CA ASP A 126 -20.24 -22.45 -2.91
C ASP A 126 -19.54 -22.92 -4.20
N LEU A 127 -19.37 -22.07 -5.22
CA LEU A 127 -18.59 -22.43 -6.40
C LEU A 127 -17.13 -22.66 -6.02
N SER A 128 -16.54 -23.75 -6.52
CA SER A 128 -15.10 -23.96 -6.42
C SER A 128 -14.33 -22.85 -7.15
N ALA A 129 -13.03 -22.74 -6.89
CA ALA A 129 -12.17 -21.72 -7.53
C ALA A 129 -12.21 -21.85 -9.08
N GLU A 130 -12.20 -23.08 -9.59
CA GLU A 130 -12.25 -23.38 -11.03
C GLU A 130 -13.61 -22.96 -11.61
N GLN A 131 -14.72 -23.38 -10.97
CA GLN A 131 -16.06 -23.00 -11.36
C GLN A 131 -16.25 -21.46 -11.33
N ALA A 132 -15.82 -20.85 -10.24
CA ALA A 132 -15.89 -19.39 -10.10
C ALA A 132 -15.11 -18.65 -11.19
N SER A 133 -13.94 -19.17 -11.58
CA SER A 133 -13.15 -18.63 -12.70
C SER A 133 -13.89 -18.77 -14.03
N GLU A 134 -14.53 -19.92 -14.28
CA GLU A 134 -15.35 -20.15 -15.50
C GLU A 134 -16.55 -19.18 -15.54
N TYR A 135 -17.27 -19.07 -14.41
CA TYR A 135 -18.46 -18.20 -14.30
C TYR A 135 -18.10 -16.73 -14.44
N ARG A 136 -16.96 -16.30 -13.88
CA ARG A 136 -16.48 -14.92 -14.02
C ARG A 136 -16.18 -14.54 -15.46
N GLY A 137 -15.80 -15.48 -16.31
CA GLY A 137 -15.48 -15.26 -17.73
C GLY A 137 -14.19 -14.48 -17.93
N TRP A 138 -14.11 -13.76 -19.04
CA TRP A 138 -12.93 -12.99 -19.46
C TRP A 138 -13.32 -11.55 -19.74
N ALA A 139 -12.36 -10.64 -19.79
CA ALA A 139 -12.63 -9.22 -20.07
C ALA A 139 -13.42 -9.00 -21.38
N THR A 140 -13.24 -9.87 -22.39
CA THR A 140 -13.92 -9.83 -23.68
C THR A 140 -15.20 -10.66 -23.76
N LYS A 141 -15.52 -11.42 -22.70
CA LYS A 141 -16.71 -12.29 -22.64
C LYS A 141 -17.43 -12.07 -21.32
N PRO A 142 -18.74 -11.73 -21.32
CA PRO A 142 -19.52 -11.62 -20.10
C PRO A 142 -19.43 -12.86 -19.24
N GLY A 143 -19.47 -12.69 -17.94
CA GLY A 143 -19.61 -13.78 -16.98
C GLY A 143 -21.01 -14.35 -16.95
N LYS A 144 -21.19 -15.41 -16.18
CA LYS A 144 -22.48 -16.04 -15.90
C LYS A 144 -22.83 -15.82 -14.42
N GLU A 145 -24.07 -15.65 -14.12
CA GLU A 145 -24.55 -15.58 -12.74
C GLU A 145 -24.35 -16.92 -12.03
N SER A 146 -23.87 -16.87 -10.79
CA SER A 146 -23.80 -18.05 -9.94
C SER A 146 -25.19 -18.57 -9.60
N PRO A 147 -25.43 -19.89 -9.57
CA PRO A 147 -26.70 -20.46 -9.13
C PRO A 147 -27.02 -20.10 -7.67
N PHE A 148 -26.03 -19.75 -6.87
CA PHE A 148 -26.21 -19.34 -5.46
C PHE A 148 -26.64 -17.89 -5.29
N ARG A 149 -26.67 -17.10 -6.36
CA ARG A 149 -27.04 -15.69 -6.36
C ARG A 149 -28.52 -15.46 -6.07
N VAL A 150 -29.33 -16.51 -6.18
CA VAL A 150 -30.79 -16.48 -5.92
C VAL A 150 -31.16 -16.84 -4.48
N ARG A 151 -30.19 -17.18 -3.63
CA ARG A 151 -30.43 -17.46 -2.21
C ARG A 151 -31.13 -16.28 -1.54
N THR A 152 -32.04 -16.58 -0.64
CA THR A 152 -32.74 -15.57 0.17
C THR A 152 -31.77 -14.89 1.16
N VAL A 153 -32.17 -13.75 1.69
CA VAL A 153 -31.41 -13.03 2.71
C VAL A 153 -31.18 -13.93 3.93
N ASP A 154 -32.22 -14.63 4.41
CA ASP A 154 -32.15 -15.48 5.60
C ASP A 154 -31.20 -16.65 5.39
N GLU A 155 -31.22 -17.30 4.21
CA GLU A 155 -30.27 -18.36 3.87
C GLU A 155 -28.83 -17.84 3.88
N ASN A 156 -28.59 -16.68 3.28
CA ASN A 156 -27.25 -16.08 3.25
C ASN A 156 -26.75 -15.67 4.64
N LEU A 157 -27.62 -15.11 5.50
CA LEU A 157 -27.28 -14.79 6.89
C LEU A 157 -26.90 -16.05 7.67
N SER A 158 -27.73 -17.11 7.58
CA SER A 158 -27.44 -18.38 8.25
C SER A 158 -26.12 -19.03 7.78
N LEU A 159 -25.84 -18.97 6.47
CA LEU A 159 -24.58 -19.48 5.92
C LEU A 159 -23.38 -18.65 6.35
N PHE A 160 -23.50 -17.32 6.36
CA PHE A 160 -22.41 -16.44 6.79
C PHE A 160 -22.12 -16.58 8.28
N GLU A 161 -23.15 -16.79 9.11
CA GLU A 161 -22.99 -17.12 10.53
C GLU A 161 -22.21 -18.42 10.71
N LYS A 162 -22.52 -19.47 9.95
CA LYS A 162 -21.77 -20.75 9.96
C LYS A 162 -20.33 -20.57 9.47
N MET A 163 -20.08 -19.71 8.45
CA MET A 163 -18.74 -19.35 8.03
C MET A 163 -17.95 -18.74 9.19
N THR A 164 -18.58 -17.80 9.91
CA THR A 164 -17.98 -17.11 11.07
C THR A 164 -17.72 -18.05 12.24
N ALA A 165 -18.62 -19.02 12.48
CA ALA A 165 -18.49 -20.04 13.52
C ALA A 165 -17.41 -21.10 13.21
N GLY A 166 -16.91 -21.14 11.97
CA GLY A 166 -15.89 -22.11 11.55
C GLY A 166 -16.46 -23.49 11.18
N ASP A 167 -17.75 -23.57 10.92
CA ASP A 167 -18.45 -24.86 10.58
C ASP A 167 -18.02 -25.39 9.20
N PHE A 168 -17.43 -24.52 8.34
CA PHE A 168 -17.00 -24.90 7.01
C PHE A 168 -15.48 -24.96 6.90
N ASP A 169 -14.98 -25.82 6.04
CA ASP A 169 -13.57 -25.89 5.71
C ASP A 169 -13.15 -24.78 4.73
N GLU A 170 -11.84 -24.52 4.68
CA GLU A 170 -11.27 -23.59 3.70
C GLU A 170 -11.65 -23.99 2.27
N GLY A 171 -12.05 -23.01 1.48
CA GLY A 171 -12.46 -23.24 0.08
C GLY A 171 -13.88 -23.77 -0.09
N HIS A 172 -14.63 -24.09 0.98
CA HIS A 172 -16.00 -24.56 0.88
C HIS A 172 -16.93 -23.50 0.29
N CYS A 173 -16.87 -22.29 0.79
CA CYS A 173 -17.65 -21.15 0.29
C CYS A 173 -16.95 -19.83 0.58
N VAL A 174 -17.44 -18.76 -0.06
CA VAL A 174 -17.01 -17.38 0.12
C VAL A 174 -18.20 -16.44 0.13
N LEU A 175 -18.08 -15.29 0.79
CA LEU A 175 -19.06 -14.21 0.63
C LEU A 175 -18.66 -13.39 -0.59
N ARG A 176 -19.62 -13.11 -1.49
CA ARG A 176 -19.43 -12.28 -2.70
C ARG A 176 -20.36 -11.09 -2.69
N ALA A 177 -19.90 -9.97 -3.22
CA ALA A 177 -20.78 -8.87 -3.62
C ALA A 177 -21.69 -9.33 -4.79
N LYS A 178 -22.90 -8.77 -4.85
CA LYS A 178 -23.87 -9.00 -5.91
C LYS A 178 -23.96 -7.77 -6.79
N ILE A 179 -23.12 -7.69 -7.83
CA ILE A 179 -22.99 -6.50 -8.66
C ILE A 179 -23.44 -6.78 -10.11
N ASP A 180 -22.51 -6.99 -11.04
CA ASP A 180 -22.82 -7.16 -12.47
C ASP A 180 -21.84 -8.13 -13.13
N MET A 181 -22.31 -9.33 -13.42
CA MET A 181 -21.51 -10.36 -14.10
C MET A 181 -21.22 -10.04 -15.57
N SER A 182 -21.90 -9.05 -16.15
CA SER A 182 -21.67 -8.58 -17.53
C SER A 182 -20.66 -7.44 -17.62
N SER A 183 -20.26 -6.85 -16.50
CA SER A 183 -19.36 -5.70 -16.47
C SER A 183 -18.06 -5.96 -17.24
N PRO A 184 -17.57 -5.01 -18.05
CA PRO A 184 -16.25 -5.09 -18.66
C PRO A 184 -15.13 -5.02 -17.60
N ASN A 185 -15.41 -4.42 -16.44
CA ASN A 185 -14.49 -4.41 -15.30
C ASN A 185 -14.63 -5.71 -14.50
N MET A 186 -13.60 -6.54 -14.55
CA MET A 186 -13.57 -7.83 -13.86
C MET A 186 -13.73 -7.72 -12.33
N ASN A 187 -13.38 -6.57 -11.73
CA ASN A 187 -13.51 -6.34 -10.28
C ASN A 187 -14.96 -6.08 -9.86
N LEU A 188 -15.88 -5.84 -10.80
CA LEU A 188 -17.32 -5.70 -10.54
C LEU A 188 -18.11 -6.98 -10.82
N ARG A 189 -17.45 -8.09 -11.23
CA ARG A 189 -18.10 -9.37 -11.45
C ARG A 189 -18.15 -10.20 -10.19
N ASP A 190 -19.07 -9.85 -9.31
CA ASP A 190 -19.32 -10.49 -8.01
C ASP A 190 -18.03 -10.83 -7.26
N PRO A 191 -17.22 -9.80 -6.88
CA PRO A 191 -15.94 -10.01 -6.20
C PRO A 191 -16.12 -10.65 -4.83
N ILE A 192 -15.08 -11.33 -4.36
CA ILE A 192 -15.04 -11.93 -3.03
C ILE A 192 -14.91 -10.79 -1.99
N LEU A 193 -15.78 -10.83 -0.97
CA LEU A 193 -15.74 -9.94 0.19
C LEU A 193 -15.07 -10.62 1.39
N TYR A 194 -15.45 -11.90 1.69
CA TYR A 194 -14.89 -12.71 2.76
C TYR A 194 -14.51 -14.10 2.27
N ARG A 195 -13.45 -14.65 2.84
CA ARG A 195 -12.95 -16.01 2.61
C ARG A 195 -12.67 -16.69 3.94
N ILE A 196 -12.80 -18.04 3.98
CA ILE A 196 -12.48 -18.86 5.14
C ILE A 196 -10.97 -19.11 5.16
N ARG A 197 -10.32 -18.80 6.30
CA ARG A 197 -8.91 -19.08 6.58
C ARG A 197 -8.78 -19.48 8.04
N LYS A 198 -8.40 -20.72 8.31
CA LYS A 198 -8.25 -21.28 9.68
C LYS A 198 -6.81 -21.13 10.14
N ILE A 199 -6.35 -19.88 10.24
CA ILE A 199 -4.96 -19.51 10.59
C ILE A 199 -5.01 -18.50 11.73
N THR A 200 -4.14 -18.69 12.73
CA THR A 200 -3.97 -17.74 13.84
C THR A 200 -3.42 -16.41 13.31
N HIS A 201 -4.09 -15.32 13.61
CA HIS A 201 -3.72 -13.97 13.19
C HIS A 201 -2.79 -13.31 14.21
N HIS A 202 -1.77 -12.58 13.78
CA HIS A 202 -0.76 -12.00 14.64
C HIS A 202 -1.31 -10.98 15.67
N GLN A 203 -2.43 -10.30 15.37
CA GLN A 203 -3.07 -9.33 16.28
C GLN A 203 -4.29 -9.92 16.98
N THR A 204 -5.17 -10.62 16.24
CA THR A 204 -6.46 -11.07 16.78
C THR A 204 -6.46 -12.51 17.27
N GLY A 205 -5.34 -13.24 17.14
CA GLY A 205 -5.24 -14.64 17.53
C GLY A 205 -6.22 -15.51 16.76
N ASP A 206 -6.91 -16.37 17.45
CA ASP A 206 -7.90 -17.34 16.88
C ASP A 206 -9.35 -16.80 16.91
N LYS A 207 -9.53 -15.48 17.09
CA LYS A 207 -10.87 -14.88 17.14
C LYS A 207 -11.62 -15.07 15.83
N TRP A 208 -10.91 -15.04 14.69
CA TRP A 208 -11.49 -15.08 13.36
C TRP A 208 -11.02 -16.31 12.59
N CYS A 209 -11.92 -16.92 11.83
CA CYS A 209 -11.64 -17.97 10.85
C CYS A 209 -12.12 -17.57 9.44
N ILE A 210 -12.66 -16.34 9.31
CA ILE A 210 -12.97 -15.69 8.04
C ILE A 210 -12.28 -14.33 8.00
N TYR A 211 -11.79 -13.96 6.83
CA TYR A 211 -11.03 -12.72 6.65
C TYR A 211 -11.56 -11.93 5.45
N PRO A 212 -11.65 -10.60 5.58
CA PRO A 212 -12.07 -9.74 4.47
C PRO A 212 -11.02 -9.80 3.34
N SER A 213 -11.46 -9.56 2.12
CA SER A 213 -10.54 -9.26 1.03
C SER A 213 -10.05 -7.82 1.16
N TYR A 214 -8.87 -7.54 0.61
CA TYR A 214 -8.34 -6.17 0.50
C TYR A 214 -9.38 -5.21 -0.09
N ASP A 215 -10.01 -5.60 -1.21
CA ASP A 215 -10.98 -4.74 -1.91
C ASP A 215 -12.23 -4.44 -1.06
N PHE A 216 -12.59 -5.32 -0.14
CA PHE A 216 -13.69 -5.07 0.77
C PHE A 216 -13.27 -4.16 1.93
N ALA A 217 -12.08 -4.38 2.50
CA ALA A 217 -11.62 -3.68 3.69
C ALA A 217 -11.18 -2.23 3.42
N HIS A 218 -10.37 -2.04 2.40
CA HIS A 218 -9.61 -0.83 2.11
C HIS A 218 -10.42 0.48 2.12
N GLY A 219 -11.53 0.56 1.38
CA GLY A 219 -12.34 1.78 1.31
C GLY A 219 -13.06 2.09 2.61
N GLN A 220 -13.45 1.06 3.33
CA GLN A 220 -14.17 1.16 4.59
C GLN A 220 -13.24 1.62 5.71
N GLU A 221 -12.02 1.11 5.74
CA GLU A 221 -10.96 1.54 6.66
C GLU A 221 -10.59 3.01 6.41
N ASP A 222 -10.45 3.41 5.15
CA ASP A 222 -10.25 4.82 4.80
C ASP A 222 -11.39 5.71 5.36
N ALA A 223 -12.64 5.22 5.28
CA ALA A 223 -13.78 5.95 5.81
C ALA A 223 -13.79 6.02 7.34
N ILE A 224 -13.44 4.94 8.04
CA ILE A 224 -13.33 4.90 9.50
C ILE A 224 -12.26 5.88 9.98
N GLU A 225 -11.13 5.93 9.30
CA GLU A 225 -9.99 6.77 9.64
C GLU A 225 -10.15 8.24 9.22
N GLY A 226 -11.23 8.59 8.52
CA GLY A 226 -11.47 9.95 8.03
C GLY A 226 -10.50 10.37 6.93
N VAL A 227 -9.92 9.41 6.20
CA VAL A 227 -9.07 9.69 5.04
C VAL A 227 -9.86 10.47 4.01
N THR A 228 -9.29 11.57 3.51
CA THR A 228 -9.91 12.42 2.50
C THR A 228 -9.39 12.10 1.10
N HIS A 229 -8.09 11.88 1.00
CA HIS A 229 -7.38 11.60 -0.24
C HIS A 229 -6.68 10.24 -0.15
N SER A 230 -7.35 9.22 -0.66
CA SER A 230 -6.86 7.83 -0.71
C SER A 230 -5.95 7.66 -1.92
N VAL A 231 -4.64 7.95 -1.75
CA VAL A 231 -3.68 7.93 -2.86
C VAL A 231 -3.03 6.56 -2.99
N CYS A 232 -3.10 5.96 -4.18
CA CYS A 232 -2.54 4.64 -4.48
C CYS A 232 -1.94 4.58 -5.89
N THR A 233 -1.37 3.43 -6.28
CA THR A 233 -0.79 3.26 -7.62
C THR A 233 -1.85 2.93 -8.68
N LEU A 234 -1.54 3.19 -9.97
CA LEU A 234 -2.44 2.97 -11.11
C LEU A 234 -2.96 1.54 -11.24
N GLU A 235 -2.31 0.56 -10.64
CA GLU A 235 -2.78 -0.82 -10.62
C GLU A 235 -4.14 -0.98 -9.91
N PHE A 236 -4.49 -0.05 -9.02
CA PHE A 236 -5.77 -0.01 -8.31
C PHE A 236 -6.86 0.81 -9.05
N GLN A 237 -6.59 1.36 -10.21
CA GLN A 237 -7.56 2.15 -10.96
C GLN A 237 -8.82 1.34 -11.31
N ALA A 238 -8.64 0.08 -11.69
CA ALA A 238 -9.77 -0.81 -11.99
C ALA A 238 -10.55 -1.24 -10.72
N HIS A 239 -9.97 -1.08 -9.52
CA HIS A 239 -10.60 -1.38 -8.24
C HIS A 239 -11.46 -0.23 -7.72
N ARG A 240 -11.19 1.02 -8.12
CA ARG A 240 -11.92 2.22 -7.65
C ARG A 240 -13.44 2.13 -7.82
N PRO A 241 -14.04 1.60 -8.91
CA PRO A 241 -15.48 1.45 -8.99
C PRO A 241 -16.08 0.52 -7.92
N LEU A 242 -15.34 -0.49 -7.47
CA LEU A 242 -15.76 -1.34 -6.35
C LEU A 242 -15.65 -0.60 -5.01
N TYR A 243 -14.57 0.14 -4.81
CA TYR A 243 -14.39 1.03 -3.66
C TYR A 243 -15.58 2.01 -3.51
N GLU A 244 -15.93 2.70 -4.58
CA GLU A 244 -17.05 3.65 -4.60
C GLU A 244 -18.41 2.93 -4.41
N TRP A 245 -18.56 1.73 -4.98
CA TRP A 245 -19.77 0.91 -4.85
C TRP A 245 -20.03 0.50 -3.39
N LEU A 246 -18.99 0.10 -2.66
CA LEU A 246 -19.06 -0.26 -1.24
C LEU A 246 -19.40 0.94 -0.36
N LEU A 247 -18.71 2.06 -0.53
CA LEU A 247 -18.95 3.27 0.26
C LEU A 247 -20.38 3.81 0.09
N ALA A 248 -20.94 3.71 -1.12
CA ALA A 248 -22.30 4.16 -1.40
C ALA A 248 -23.39 3.29 -0.74
N ARG A 249 -23.07 2.06 -0.31
CA ARG A 249 -24.03 1.08 0.24
C ARG A 249 -23.93 0.89 1.73
N LEU A 250 -22.84 1.30 2.31
CA LEU A 250 -22.55 1.11 3.73
C LEU A 250 -22.72 2.40 4.51
N PRO A 251 -23.13 2.33 5.79
CA PRO A 251 -23.27 3.50 6.64
C PRO A 251 -21.90 3.96 7.18
N VAL A 252 -21.02 4.32 6.25
CA VAL A 252 -19.66 4.75 6.58
C VAL A 252 -19.63 6.16 7.18
N PRO A 253 -18.72 6.46 8.12
CA PRO A 253 -18.67 7.75 8.82
C PRO A 253 -18.15 8.91 7.97
N SER A 254 -17.41 8.63 6.89
CA SER A 254 -16.86 9.63 5.98
C SER A 254 -16.88 9.12 4.52
N GLN A 255 -16.60 10.01 3.57
CA GLN A 255 -16.61 9.71 2.14
C GLN A 255 -15.22 9.96 1.53
N PRO A 256 -14.26 9.05 1.74
CA PRO A 256 -12.93 9.16 1.15
C PRO A 256 -13.01 9.03 -0.37
N ARG A 257 -12.03 9.59 -1.06
CA ARG A 257 -11.90 9.45 -2.51
C ARG A 257 -10.55 8.88 -2.90
N GLN A 258 -10.57 7.87 -3.77
CA GLN A 258 -9.38 7.23 -4.29
C GLN A 258 -8.82 7.99 -5.50
N TYR A 259 -7.49 8.18 -5.51
CA TYR A 259 -6.72 8.79 -6.58
C TYR A 259 -5.51 7.93 -6.92
N GLU A 260 -5.21 7.74 -8.19
CA GLU A 260 -4.15 6.84 -8.61
C GLU A 260 -3.02 7.60 -9.31
N PHE A 261 -1.79 7.17 -9.03
CA PHE A 261 -0.59 7.69 -9.68
C PHE A 261 0.28 6.57 -10.25
N GLY A 262 1.09 6.91 -11.26
CA GLY A 262 1.98 5.97 -11.93
C GLY A 262 3.07 5.43 -11.01
N ARG A 263 3.20 4.11 -10.98
CA ARG A 263 4.25 3.43 -10.22
C ARG A 263 5.64 3.81 -10.76
N LEU A 264 6.60 3.91 -9.85
CA LEU A 264 8.01 4.03 -10.18
C LEU A 264 8.58 2.65 -10.56
N ASN A 265 9.03 2.51 -11.79
CA ASN A 265 9.86 1.42 -12.23
C ASN A 265 11.31 1.93 -12.34
N LEU A 266 12.22 1.32 -11.61
CA LEU A 266 13.63 1.67 -11.68
C LEU A 266 14.35 0.61 -12.52
N ASN A 267 14.98 1.04 -13.62
CA ASN A 267 15.71 0.14 -14.50
C ASN A 267 16.89 -0.51 -13.76
N TYR A 268 17.25 -1.69 -14.16
CA TYR A 268 18.32 -2.52 -13.54
C TYR A 268 18.09 -2.82 -12.05
N THR A 269 16.85 -2.68 -11.56
CA THR A 269 16.53 -2.86 -10.13
C THR A 269 15.38 -3.86 -9.98
N VAL A 270 15.57 -4.87 -9.13
CA VAL A 270 14.53 -5.84 -8.79
C VAL A 270 13.70 -5.32 -7.61
N THR A 271 12.42 -4.97 -7.85
CA THR A 271 11.50 -4.51 -6.80
C THR A 271 10.44 -5.55 -6.40
N SER A 272 10.49 -6.75 -7.01
CA SER A 272 9.55 -7.83 -6.68
C SER A 272 9.85 -8.44 -5.30
N LYS A 273 8.96 -8.26 -4.33
CA LYS A 273 9.09 -8.83 -2.97
C LYS A 273 9.41 -10.34 -3.00
N ARG A 274 8.73 -11.11 -3.88
CA ARG A 274 8.97 -12.56 -4.01
C ARG A 274 10.41 -12.87 -4.42
N LYS A 275 10.96 -12.12 -5.38
CA LYS A 275 12.34 -12.33 -5.86
C LYS A 275 13.35 -11.87 -4.79
N LEU A 276 13.09 -10.76 -4.10
CA LEU A 276 13.94 -10.27 -3.02
C LEU A 276 13.96 -11.26 -1.85
N LYS A 277 12.77 -11.78 -1.47
CA LYS A 277 12.68 -12.84 -0.45
C LYS A 277 13.48 -14.08 -0.84
N GLN A 278 13.40 -14.52 -2.08
CA GLN A 278 14.18 -15.65 -2.59
C GLN A 278 15.69 -15.43 -2.41
N LEU A 279 16.21 -14.22 -2.68
CA LEU A 279 17.63 -13.92 -2.48
C LEU A 279 18.05 -14.05 -1.02
N VAL A 280 17.17 -13.70 -0.09
CA VAL A 280 17.41 -13.86 1.37
C VAL A 280 17.32 -15.32 1.77
N ASP A 281 16.26 -16.02 1.34
CA ASP A 281 16.04 -17.44 1.68
C ASP A 281 17.17 -18.34 1.12
N ASP A 282 17.64 -18.06 -0.10
CA ASP A 282 18.75 -18.78 -0.75
C ASP A 282 20.13 -18.33 -0.25
N GLN A 283 20.21 -17.43 0.74
CA GLN A 283 21.44 -16.87 1.32
C GLN A 283 22.40 -16.24 0.29
N VAL A 284 21.87 -15.73 -0.84
CA VAL A 284 22.65 -14.98 -1.84
C VAL A 284 23.07 -13.62 -1.28
N VAL A 285 22.25 -13.06 -0.40
CA VAL A 285 22.49 -11.82 0.36
C VAL A 285 22.45 -12.10 1.86
N SER A 286 23.07 -11.23 2.65
CA SER A 286 23.17 -11.42 4.11
C SER A 286 21.86 -11.18 4.86
N GLY A 287 20.87 -10.56 4.21
CA GLY A 287 19.55 -10.24 4.78
C GLY A 287 18.85 -9.16 3.97
N TRP A 288 17.73 -8.70 4.49
CA TRP A 288 16.92 -7.65 3.83
C TRP A 288 17.63 -6.28 3.82
N ASP A 289 18.57 -6.04 4.72
CA ASP A 289 19.38 -4.83 4.82
C ASP A 289 20.72 -4.93 4.08
N ASP A 290 20.97 -6.00 3.33
CA ASP A 290 22.19 -6.13 2.52
C ASP A 290 22.34 -4.92 1.58
N PRO A 291 23.53 -4.26 1.51
CA PRO A 291 23.75 -3.09 0.66
C PRO A 291 23.50 -3.31 -0.84
N ARG A 292 23.41 -4.55 -1.30
CA ARG A 292 23.06 -4.92 -2.67
C ARG A 292 21.55 -4.95 -2.91
N MET A 293 20.75 -4.92 -1.83
CA MET A 293 19.30 -4.96 -1.92
C MET A 293 18.73 -3.54 -2.17
N PRO A 294 17.70 -3.40 -3.01
CA PRO A 294 17.02 -2.12 -3.27
C PRO A 294 15.98 -1.79 -2.19
N THR A 295 16.10 -2.38 -1.01
CA THR A 295 15.28 -2.05 0.16
C THR A 295 15.73 -0.72 0.76
N VAL A 296 14.84 -0.03 1.45
CA VAL A 296 15.20 1.22 2.15
C VAL A 296 16.30 0.96 3.16
N ALA A 297 16.20 -0.13 3.94
CA ALA A 297 17.23 -0.55 4.88
C ALA A 297 18.59 -0.85 4.20
N GLY A 298 18.58 -1.56 3.04
CA GLY A 298 19.77 -1.84 2.25
C GLY A 298 20.41 -0.57 1.67
N MET A 299 19.61 0.34 1.14
CA MET A 299 20.08 1.64 0.64
C MET A 299 20.67 2.47 1.78
N ARG A 300 20.01 2.54 2.95
CA ARG A 300 20.53 3.22 4.14
C ARG A 300 21.90 2.66 4.54
N ARG A 301 22.03 1.34 4.61
CA ARG A 301 23.30 0.67 4.95
C ARG A 301 24.39 0.90 3.89
N ARG A 302 24.00 1.06 2.63
CA ARG A 302 24.90 1.42 1.52
C ARG A 302 25.39 2.86 1.60
N GLY A 303 24.78 3.72 2.41
CA GLY A 303 25.16 5.12 2.60
C GLY A 303 24.26 6.13 1.88
N PHE A 304 23.09 5.72 1.40
CA PHE A 304 22.08 6.65 0.93
C PHE A 304 21.55 7.48 2.09
N THR A 305 21.19 8.71 1.82
CA THR A 305 20.57 9.62 2.77
C THR A 305 19.08 9.75 2.48
N ALA A 306 18.28 10.03 3.50
CA ALA A 306 16.85 10.30 3.33
C ALA A 306 16.63 11.49 2.38
N ARG A 307 17.43 12.55 2.52
CA ARG A 307 17.39 13.74 1.67
C ARG A 307 17.66 13.42 0.19
N ALA A 308 18.59 12.50 -0.10
CA ALA A 308 18.86 12.09 -1.48
C ALA A 308 17.67 11.35 -2.10
N ILE A 309 16.98 10.50 -1.31
CA ILE A 309 15.77 9.81 -1.76
C ILE A 309 14.63 10.81 -1.99
N GLU A 310 14.46 11.78 -1.10
CA GLU A 310 13.48 12.87 -1.25
C GLU A 310 13.75 13.66 -2.54
N ARG A 311 14.99 14.14 -2.75
CA ARG A 311 15.40 14.81 -3.99
C ARG A 311 15.12 13.98 -5.25
N PHE A 312 15.44 12.70 -5.20
CA PHE A 312 15.14 11.78 -6.30
C PHE A 312 13.63 11.71 -6.58
N CYS A 313 12.81 11.62 -5.56
CA CYS A 313 11.35 11.62 -5.71
C CYS A 313 10.84 12.95 -6.29
N ASP A 314 11.40 14.08 -5.87
CA ASP A 314 11.05 15.41 -6.40
C ASP A 314 11.38 15.60 -7.89
N MET A 315 12.43 14.95 -8.36
CA MET A 315 12.85 15.04 -9.78
C MET A 315 11.90 14.30 -10.72
N ILE A 316 11.10 13.36 -10.21
CA ILE A 316 10.25 12.50 -11.03
C ILE A 316 8.82 13.07 -11.07
N PRO A 317 8.26 13.37 -12.24
CA PRO A 317 6.88 13.81 -12.35
C PRO A 317 5.88 12.80 -11.79
N VAL A 318 4.82 13.27 -11.13
CA VAL A 318 3.70 12.44 -10.69
C VAL A 318 2.66 12.39 -11.79
N SER A 319 2.55 11.25 -12.49
CA SER A 319 1.63 11.05 -13.61
C SER A 319 0.42 10.23 -13.18
N GLY A 320 -0.78 10.63 -13.59
CA GLY A 320 -2.02 9.84 -13.48
C GLY A 320 -2.32 8.98 -14.71
N LYS A 321 -1.43 8.96 -15.73
CA LYS A 321 -1.70 8.29 -17.03
C LYS A 321 -0.83 7.09 -17.33
N GLY A 322 0.26 6.89 -16.60
CA GLY A 322 1.19 5.78 -16.85
C GLY A 322 2.28 5.70 -15.81
N ASN A 323 2.95 4.55 -15.77
CA ASN A 323 4.10 4.32 -14.91
C ASN A 323 5.32 5.13 -15.40
N SER A 324 6.23 5.44 -14.49
CA SER A 324 7.49 6.12 -14.80
C SER A 324 8.63 5.10 -14.83
N ASP A 325 9.21 4.91 -16.00
CA ASP A 325 10.43 4.10 -16.17
C ASP A 325 11.65 5.01 -16.05
N ILE A 326 12.38 4.88 -14.97
CA ILE A 326 13.47 5.77 -14.58
C ILE A 326 14.79 5.00 -14.58
N ASP A 327 15.84 5.62 -15.13
CA ASP A 327 17.17 5.05 -15.07
C ASP A 327 17.74 5.17 -13.65
N VAL A 328 18.35 4.09 -13.15
CA VAL A 328 18.98 4.05 -11.82
C VAL A 328 20.06 5.12 -11.67
N ALA A 329 20.67 5.55 -12.75
CA ALA A 329 21.65 6.64 -12.76
C ALA A 329 21.09 7.97 -12.20
N GLN A 330 19.77 8.21 -12.31
CA GLN A 330 19.13 9.38 -11.70
C GLN A 330 19.12 9.30 -10.17
N LEU A 331 18.85 8.11 -9.62
CA LEU A 331 18.94 7.87 -8.17
C LEU A 331 20.39 8.01 -7.70
N GLU A 332 21.36 7.47 -8.47
CA GLU A 332 22.77 7.60 -8.16
C GLU A 332 23.29 9.05 -8.29
N HIS A 333 22.71 9.83 -9.17
CA HIS A 333 23.00 11.26 -9.28
C HIS A 333 22.51 12.01 -8.03
N ALA A 334 21.28 11.79 -7.62
CA ALA A 334 20.71 12.43 -6.43
C ALA A 334 21.53 12.15 -5.17
N ILE A 335 22.02 10.90 -4.99
CA ILE A 335 22.88 10.59 -3.82
C ILE A 335 24.26 11.22 -3.93
N ARG A 336 24.87 11.26 -5.13
CA ARG A 336 26.16 11.95 -5.32
C ARG A 336 26.07 13.43 -5.02
N ASP A 337 25.02 14.09 -5.49
CA ASP A 337 24.81 15.52 -5.23
C ASP A 337 24.66 15.79 -3.73
N ASP A 338 23.86 15.00 -3.04
CA ASP A 338 23.66 15.17 -1.61
C ASP A 338 24.96 14.93 -0.82
N LEU A 339 25.67 13.85 -1.11
CA LEU A 339 26.94 13.54 -0.44
C LEU A 339 28.05 14.54 -0.78
N ASN A 340 28.05 15.13 -1.98
CA ASN A 340 29.00 16.19 -2.34
C ASN A 340 28.83 17.43 -1.46
N GLU A 341 27.62 17.71 -0.99
CA GLU A 341 27.34 18.83 -0.10
C GLU A 341 27.69 18.52 1.37
N GLN A 342 27.41 17.28 1.83
CA GLN A 342 27.37 16.98 3.26
C GLN A 342 28.45 16.01 3.76
N ALA A 343 28.96 15.13 2.89
CA ALA A 343 29.90 14.10 3.36
C ALA A 343 31.28 14.71 3.71
N PRO A 344 31.86 14.32 4.83
CA PRO A 344 33.24 14.66 5.13
C PRO A 344 34.17 14.05 4.07
N ARG A 345 35.19 14.81 3.69
CA ARG A 345 36.18 14.37 2.70
C ARG A 345 37.48 14.00 3.42
N ALA A 346 37.95 12.79 3.11
CA ALA A 346 39.25 12.32 3.61
C ALA A 346 40.14 11.93 2.42
N MET A 347 41.40 12.25 2.53
CA MET A 347 42.42 11.78 1.59
C MET A 347 43.10 10.53 2.18
N CYS A 348 43.20 9.47 1.40
CA CYS A 348 43.92 8.27 1.76
C CYS A 348 45.04 8.01 0.74
N VAL A 349 46.26 7.83 1.20
CA VAL A 349 47.39 7.41 0.39
C VAL A 349 47.64 5.93 0.66
N MET A 350 47.37 5.08 -0.33
CA MET A 350 47.44 3.61 -0.16
C MET A 350 48.86 3.10 0.06
N ASP A 351 49.88 3.66 -0.63
CA ASP A 351 51.30 3.33 -0.45
C ASP A 351 52.07 4.61 -0.10
N PRO A 352 52.02 5.05 1.17
CA PRO A 352 52.64 6.32 1.54
C PRO A 352 54.16 6.25 1.54
N LEU A 353 54.82 7.20 0.85
CA LEU A 353 56.24 7.41 0.98
C LEU A 353 56.49 8.21 2.27
N LYS A 354 57.29 7.67 3.18
CA LYS A 354 57.72 8.43 4.37
C LYS A 354 58.68 9.52 3.99
N VAL A 355 58.32 10.77 4.17
CA VAL A 355 59.18 11.96 3.95
C VAL A 355 59.51 12.53 5.33
N THR A 356 60.81 12.65 5.61
CA THR A 356 61.31 13.28 6.85
C THR A 356 61.92 14.64 6.48
N ILE A 357 61.40 15.71 7.06
CA ILE A 357 61.98 17.06 6.92
C ILE A 357 63.03 17.23 8.02
N THR A 358 64.26 17.33 7.62
CA THR A 358 65.40 17.37 8.58
C THR A 358 65.85 18.78 8.96
N ASN A 359 65.32 19.78 8.28
CA ASN A 359 65.69 21.17 8.45
C ASN A 359 64.56 22.10 8.86
N MET A 360 63.47 21.53 9.42
CA MET A 360 62.39 22.33 9.98
C MET A 360 62.84 22.85 11.33
N ALA A 361 62.80 24.14 11.55
CA ALA A 361 63.04 24.72 12.87
C ALA A 361 61.83 24.46 13.75
N ASP A 362 62.07 24.21 15.02
CA ASP A 362 61.03 23.94 16.05
C ASP A 362 60.06 25.11 16.20
#